data_60ae6e4f71593c633abf40e13d59f48e
#
_entry.id   60ae6e4f71593c633abf40e13d59f48e
#
_cell.length_a   1.000
_cell.length_b   1.000
_cell.length_c   1.000
_cell.angle_alpha   90.00
_cell.angle_beta   90.00
_cell.angle_gamma   90.00
#
_symmetry.space_group_name_H-M   'P 1'
#
loop_
_entity.id
_entity.type
_entity.pdbx_description
1 polymer ?
#
loop_
_entity_poly.entity_id
_entity_poly.type
_entity_poly.pdbx_seq_one_letter_code
_entity_poly.pdbx_strand_id
1 'polypeptide(L)'
;MMNEDQKKIEEAKKHWDERTLKPALERFKLKESPTQFCSPLDFKDGFNFLEKVGFPGQYPFTAGTYPTFPYRTGERGSGAIAQAQGLVRAGRYSGYGTAEDTRDYYLRMKKLGQKAGPNIAFDLPTQCGYDSDSPMAAGEVGRVGVAVDTLRDMEVVYEAFTGETDIDRMASNFTINAPADIIMAMYFALAEKRGIGWDKLRATPQNDILKEYVARGTYIFPPRTAMRLFRDSLVFFTGHLPNVNITSIGGYHIREAGATREQDLAFSMAIGAAYLQEGVNAGLAVDAFAPRFTFNAFGGSMEFFKEIAFHRAARRMWGRLLKESFGAKNPRSMTLRLALSVYPGNFSCTVQRPLNNLVRSVVGGIAAALAGGAPNCSPPYDEPLGLGWSLEAIQLSEDAARILQHEARLVDVLDPLAGSYYMESLTDQVENAAWAEFEKIQSMGGAVAAIETGYMQREVAKSAYERQKRVEEGREWIIGVNCFTGESELEVSTTRLVPHPYDPARREEAERRQISNLLEIKRRRDNREVARLLKDLKEAARKEEVNLLPHFIECVKAYVTMQEMCDVLREIFGEYRPAAI
;
A
#
# COMPACT_ATOMS: atom_id res chain seq x y z
N MET A 1 30.40 3.91 -37.79
CA MET A 1 29.14 4.62 -38.17
C MET A 1 28.05 4.11 -37.25
N MET A 2 27.32 4.99 -36.59
CA MET A 2 26.16 4.59 -35.77
C MET A 2 25.16 3.85 -36.65
N ASN A 3 24.66 2.72 -36.17
CA ASN A 3 23.57 2.01 -36.84
C ASN A 3 22.27 2.79 -36.71
N GLU A 4 21.25 2.40 -37.45
CA GLU A 4 19.96 3.09 -37.49
C GLU A 4 19.27 3.13 -36.09
N ASP A 5 19.46 2.09 -35.28
CA ASP A 5 18.92 2.01 -33.94
C ASP A 5 19.62 2.96 -32.97
N GLN A 6 20.95 3.12 -33.08
CA GLN A 6 21.68 4.09 -32.28
C GLN A 6 21.23 5.54 -32.56
N LYS A 7 20.92 5.88 -33.83
CA LYS A 7 20.36 7.20 -34.18
C LYS A 7 18.99 7.43 -33.56
N LYS A 8 18.11 6.42 -33.60
CA LYS A 8 16.79 6.50 -32.96
C LYS A 8 16.91 6.71 -31.45
N ILE A 9 17.87 6.05 -30.81
CA ILE A 9 18.12 6.21 -29.38
C ILE A 9 18.62 7.63 -29.07
N GLU A 10 19.51 8.18 -29.89
CA GLU A 10 20.03 9.54 -29.72
C GLU A 10 18.90 10.59 -29.84
N GLU A 11 18.05 10.48 -30.85
CA GLU A 11 16.88 11.34 -31.02
C GLU A 11 15.89 11.21 -29.86
N ALA A 12 15.60 9.98 -29.41
CA ALA A 12 14.73 9.73 -28.28
C ALA A 12 15.31 10.30 -26.97
N LYS A 13 16.63 10.18 -26.78
CA LYS A 13 17.31 10.78 -25.62
C LYS A 13 17.18 12.30 -25.62
N LYS A 14 17.41 12.96 -26.75
CA LYS A 14 17.25 14.41 -26.89
C LYS A 14 15.81 14.83 -26.55
N HIS A 15 14.81 14.11 -27.06
CA HIS A 15 13.42 14.36 -26.73
C HIS A 15 13.13 14.18 -25.24
N TRP A 16 13.68 13.13 -24.61
CA TRP A 16 13.55 12.88 -23.17
C TRP A 16 14.21 13.99 -22.35
N ASP A 17 15.44 14.41 -22.70
CA ASP A 17 16.15 15.50 -22.04
C ASP A 17 15.33 16.80 -22.06
N GLU A 18 14.75 17.16 -23.23
CA GLU A 18 14.02 18.42 -23.40
C GLU A 18 12.62 18.38 -22.80
N ARG A 19 11.86 17.29 -22.96
CA ARG A 19 10.43 17.23 -22.62
C ARG A 19 10.11 16.51 -21.31
N THR A 20 11.04 15.75 -20.77
CA THR A 20 10.82 14.98 -19.55
C THR A 20 11.77 15.39 -18.43
N LEU A 21 13.10 15.30 -18.68
CA LEU A 21 14.08 15.61 -17.65
C LEU A 21 14.10 17.10 -17.31
N LYS A 22 14.24 17.97 -18.30
CA LYS A 22 14.33 19.43 -18.08
C LYS A 22 13.13 20.00 -17.33
N PRO A 23 11.86 19.70 -17.67
CA PRO A 23 10.70 20.12 -16.88
C PRO A 23 10.70 19.58 -15.44
N ALA A 24 11.23 18.36 -15.23
CA ALA A 24 11.36 17.79 -13.89
C ALA A 24 12.41 18.55 -13.07
N LEU A 25 13.57 18.85 -13.66
CA LEU A 25 14.61 19.64 -13.01
C LEU A 25 14.13 21.07 -12.66
N GLU A 26 13.43 21.72 -13.58
CA GLU A 26 12.84 23.05 -13.34
C GLU A 26 11.83 23.01 -12.18
N ARG A 27 10.96 21.99 -12.18
CA ARG A 27 9.99 21.78 -11.08
C ARG A 27 10.66 21.62 -9.73
N PHE A 28 11.82 20.94 -9.68
CA PHE A 28 12.59 20.70 -8.46
C PHE A 28 13.67 21.78 -8.20
N LYS A 29 13.74 22.83 -9.04
CA LYS A 29 14.75 23.91 -8.98
C LYS A 29 16.18 23.39 -8.99
N LEU A 30 16.43 22.37 -9.78
CA LEU A 30 17.75 21.76 -9.96
C LEU A 30 18.40 22.30 -11.24
N LYS A 31 19.71 22.56 -11.21
CA LYS A 31 20.48 22.95 -12.39
C LYS A 31 20.82 21.74 -13.27
N GLU A 32 21.02 20.60 -12.62
CA GLU A 32 21.38 19.34 -13.27
C GLU A 32 20.74 18.17 -12.52
N SER A 33 20.62 17.01 -13.16
CA SER A 33 20.09 15.81 -12.51
C SER A 33 21.03 15.36 -11.40
N PRO A 34 20.53 15.19 -10.16
CA PRO A 34 21.32 14.60 -9.09
C PRO A 34 21.53 13.08 -9.30
N THR A 35 20.88 12.49 -10.30
CA THR A 35 20.90 11.06 -10.60
C THR A 35 21.47 10.84 -11.99
N GLN A 36 22.45 9.94 -12.09
CA GLN A 36 23.00 9.49 -13.37
C GLN A 36 22.11 8.37 -13.93
N PHE A 37 21.98 8.33 -15.25
CA PHE A 37 21.30 7.28 -15.97
C PHE A 37 22.18 6.83 -17.15
N CYS A 38 22.47 5.52 -17.20
CA CYS A 38 23.22 4.93 -18.29
C CYS A 38 22.25 4.53 -19.43
N SER A 39 22.64 4.81 -20.67
CA SER A 39 21.90 4.48 -21.89
C SER A 39 22.74 3.60 -22.82
N PRO A 40 22.16 2.98 -23.87
CA PRO A 40 22.95 2.19 -24.83
C PRO A 40 23.89 3.00 -25.67
N LEU A 41 23.80 4.33 -25.66
CA LEU A 41 24.79 5.21 -26.25
C LEU A 41 26.16 5.07 -25.57
N ASP A 42 26.15 4.56 -24.33
CA ASP A 42 27.31 4.23 -23.54
C ASP A 42 27.85 2.81 -23.82
N PHE A 43 27.16 2.01 -24.65
CA PHE A 43 27.51 0.63 -24.98
C PHE A 43 27.91 0.48 -26.45
N LYS A 44 29.01 -0.26 -26.70
CA LYS A 44 29.59 -0.40 -28.05
C LYS A 44 28.76 -1.29 -29.00
N ASP A 45 27.95 -2.23 -28.50
CA ASP A 45 27.42 -3.35 -29.30
C ASP A 45 25.89 -3.32 -29.53
N GLY A 46 25.21 -2.20 -29.36
CA GLY A 46 23.76 -2.07 -29.62
C GLY A 46 22.88 -3.00 -28.81
N PHE A 47 21.94 -2.44 -28.10
CA PHE A 47 20.93 -3.13 -27.28
C PHE A 47 19.56 -2.51 -27.59
N ASN A 48 18.51 -3.32 -27.70
CA ASN A 48 17.16 -2.78 -27.93
C ASN A 48 16.61 -2.10 -26.67
N PHE A 49 17.20 -0.97 -26.38
CA PHE A 49 16.98 -0.20 -25.17
C PHE A 49 15.58 0.39 -25.09
N LEU A 50 15.07 0.94 -26.20
CA LEU A 50 13.77 1.64 -26.19
C LEU A 50 12.59 0.70 -25.88
N GLU A 51 12.70 -0.54 -26.31
CA GLU A 51 11.69 -1.55 -26.09
C GLU A 51 11.78 -2.18 -24.70
N LYS A 52 12.99 -2.46 -24.24
CA LYS A 52 13.23 -3.24 -23.02
C LYS A 52 13.39 -2.39 -21.77
N VAL A 53 14.02 -1.24 -21.87
CA VAL A 53 14.39 -0.39 -20.73
C VAL A 53 13.72 0.97 -20.79
N GLY A 54 13.95 1.71 -21.87
CA GLY A 54 13.49 3.08 -22.04
C GLY A 54 14.19 4.08 -21.10
N PHE A 55 13.81 5.34 -21.18
CA PHE A 55 14.30 6.37 -20.29
C PHE A 55 13.44 6.46 -19.02
N PRO A 56 14.04 6.82 -17.86
CA PRO A 56 13.27 6.97 -16.61
C PRO A 56 12.10 7.93 -16.76
N GLY A 57 10.95 7.55 -16.23
CA GLY A 57 9.72 8.34 -16.32
C GLY A 57 8.99 8.26 -17.66
N GLN A 58 9.46 7.42 -18.59
CA GLN A 58 8.83 7.17 -19.88
C GLN A 58 8.54 5.68 -20.08
N TYR A 59 7.51 5.41 -20.91
CA TYR A 59 7.21 4.04 -21.35
C TYR A 59 8.45 3.38 -21.98
N PRO A 60 8.77 2.14 -21.63
CA PRO A 60 8.02 1.16 -20.85
C PRO A 60 8.22 1.25 -19.32
N PHE A 61 8.85 2.27 -18.77
CA PHE A 61 9.10 2.54 -17.36
C PHE A 61 10.04 1.55 -16.65
N THR A 62 10.69 0.66 -17.36
CA THR A 62 11.58 -0.34 -16.78
C THR A 62 12.70 0.32 -15.97
N ALA A 63 13.33 1.38 -16.51
CA ALA A 63 14.40 2.12 -15.85
C ALA A 63 13.99 2.90 -14.60
N GLY A 64 12.71 3.22 -14.46
CA GLY A 64 12.20 3.95 -13.30
C GLY A 64 10.88 4.66 -13.54
N THR A 65 10.15 4.86 -12.46
CA THR A 65 8.86 5.56 -12.44
C THR A 65 9.00 7.06 -12.73
N TYR A 66 10.12 7.65 -12.34
CA TYR A 66 10.37 9.09 -12.40
C TYR A 66 11.67 9.40 -13.16
N PRO A 67 11.77 10.58 -13.81
CA PRO A 67 12.94 10.95 -14.62
C PRO A 67 14.20 11.23 -13.79
N THR A 68 14.05 11.47 -12.49
CA THR A 68 15.14 11.63 -11.53
C THR A 68 14.70 11.08 -10.18
N PHE A 69 15.65 10.85 -9.29
CA PHE A 69 15.36 10.33 -7.97
C PHE A 69 14.65 11.40 -7.12
N PRO A 70 13.35 11.31 -6.85
CA PRO A 70 12.58 12.40 -6.21
C PRO A 70 12.97 12.64 -4.75
N TYR A 71 13.69 11.70 -4.15
CA TYR A 71 14.01 11.72 -2.73
C TYR A 71 15.25 12.51 -2.36
N ARG A 72 16.09 12.85 -3.34
CA ARG A 72 17.33 13.60 -3.10
C ARG A 72 17.09 15.11 -2.94
N THR A 73 15.98 15.61 -3.45
CA THR A 73 15.72 17.05 -3.55
C THR A 73 15.04 17.68 -2.35
N GLY A 74 14.61 16.89 -1.39
CA GLY A 74 14.05 17.42 -0.13
C GLY A 74 12.66 18.07 -0.21
N GLU A 75 12.05 18.18 -1.40
CA GLU A 75 10.89 19.08 -1.57
C GLU A 75 9.51 18.41 -1.56
N ARG A 76 9.37 17.08 -1.68
CA ARG A 76 8.04 16.41 -1.59
C ARG A 76 8.12 14.95 -1.12
N GLY A 77 7.15 14.53 -0.32
CA GLY A 77 7.01 13.17 0.16
C GLY A 77 8.17 12.75 1.06
N SER A 78 8.74 11.60 0.80
CA SER A 78 9.91 11.10 1.53
C SER A 78 11.17 11.96 1.37
N GLY A 79 11.21 12.88 0.42
CA GLY A 79 12.32 13.84 0.24
C GLY A 79 12.30 14.98 1.25
N ALA A 80 11.15 15.48 1.68
CA ALA A 80 11.04 16.35 2.84
C ALA A 80 11.55 15.65 4.12
N ILE A 81 11.57 14.35 4.07
CA ILE A 81 12.10 13.44 5.05
C ILE A 81 13.63 13.55 5.19
N ALA A 82 14.36 13.68 4.09
CA ALA A 82 15.84 13.78 4.13
C ALA A 82 16.34 15.03 4.89
N GLN A 83 15.53 16.08 4.96
CA GLN A 83 15.85 17.32 5.68
C GLN A 83 15.29 17.36 7.10
N ALA A 84 14.42 16.43 7.49
CA ALA A 84 13.90 16.38 8.84
C ALA A 84 14.99 15.93 9.82
N GLN A 85 15.39 16.81 10.74
CA GLN A 85 16.36 16.52 11.80
C GLN A 85 15.77 15.67 12.93
N GLY A 86 14.56 15.13 12.76
CA GLY A 86 13.86 14.34 13.78
C GLY A 86 14.16 12.84 13.69
N LEU A 87 13.95 12.15 14.81
CA LEU A 87 14.10 10.70 14.92
C LEU A 87 13.10 9.94 14.05
N VAL A 88 11.88 10.45 13.92
CA VAL A 88 10.79 9.88 13.11
C VAL A 88 10.49 10.78 11.93
N ARG A 89 10.60 10.27 10.71
CA ARG A 89 10.49 11.05 9.47
C ARG A 89 9.12 10.95 8.81
N ALA A 90 8.65 9.75 8.60
CA ALA A 90 7.40 9.48 7.86
C ALA A 90 6.25 9.20 8.82
N GLY A 91 5.02 9.34 8.32
CA GLY A 91 3.84 8.79 8.98
C GLY A 91 3.95 7.27 9.01
N ARG A 92 4.32 6.73 10.16
CA ARG A 92 4.41 5.27 10.34
C ARG A 92 3.02 4.67 10.38
N TYR A 93 2.89 3.46 9.87
CA TYR A 93 1.73 2.62 10.06
C TYR A 93 1.47 2.45 11.55
N SER A 94 0.34 2.93 12.04
CA SER A 94 0.05 3.01 13.47
C SER A 94 -1.43 3.11 13.73
N GLY A 95 -1.82 2.61 14.88
CA GLY A 95 -3.17 2.60 15.42
C GLY A 95 -3.26 1.52 16.47
N TYR A 96 -3.82 1.83 17.61
CA TYR A 96 -4.10 0.88 18.68
C TYR A 96 -5.06 1.49 19.70
N GLY A 97 -5.73 0.64 20.45
CA GLY A 97 -6.60 1.06 21.53
C GLY A 97 -7.78 1.88 21.05
N THR A 98 -8.14 2.86 21.82
CA THR A 98 -9.20 3.81 21.50
C THR A 98 -8.68 4.92 20.58
N ALA A 99 -9.60 5.75 20.09
CA ALA A 99 -9.28 6.95 19.32
C ALA A 99 -8.35 7.91 20.09
N GLU A 100 -8.56 8.05 21.42
CA GLU A 100 -7.71 8.86 22.31
C GLU A 100 -6.30 8.29 22.42
N ASP A 101 -6.12 6.97 22.56
CA ASP A 101 -4.81 6.34 22.62
C ASP A 101 -4.02 6.60 21.33
N THR A 102 -4.67 6.47 20.19
CA THR A 102 -4.07 6.74 18.87
C THR A 102 -3.78 8.22 18.66
N ARG A 103 -4.67 9.14 19.09
CA ARG A 103 -4.41 10.58 19.08
C ARG A 103 -3.15 10.92 19.90
N ASP A 104 -3.06 10.40 21.13
CA ASP A 104 -1.95 10.68 22.03
C ASP A 104 -0.62 10.12 21.49
N TYR A 105 -0.67 8.99 20.79
CA TYR A 105 0.46 8.48 20.03
C TYR A 105 0.93 9.47 18.96
N TYR A 106 0.02 9.98 18.12
CA TYR A 106 0.39 10.94 17.08
C TYR A 106 0.93 12.26 17.65
N LEU A 107 0.35 12.75 18.75
CA LEU A 107 0.89 13.93 19.47
C LEU A 107 2.32 13.68 19.94
N ARG A 108 2.63 12.47 20.42
CA ARG A 108 3.98 12.07 20.82
C ARG A 108 4.93 11.98 19.62
N MET A 109 4.50 11.36 18.52
CA MET A 109 5.31 11.27 17.30
C MET A 109 5.63 12.64 16.71
N LYS A 110 4.70 13.57 16.75
CA LYS A 110 4.94 14.97 16.32
C LYS A 110 6.01 15.65 17.19
N LYS A 111 6.02 15.43 18.51
CA LYS A 111 7.10 15.91 19.39
C LYS A 111 8.45 15.30 19.05
N LEU A 112 8.49 14.07 18.50
CA LEU A 112 9.71 13.40 18.03
C LEU A 112 10.10 13.78 16.60
N GLY A 113 9.38 14.72 15.98
CA GLY A 113 9.73 15.30 14.67
C GLY A 113 8.94 14.75 13.48
N GLN A 114 7.88 13.94 13.68
CA GLN A 114 7.02 13.52 12.59
C GLN A 114 6.33 14.74 11.97
N LYS A 115 6.55 14.93 10.66
CA LYS A 115 5.91 15.99 9.87
C LYS A 115 4.86 15.46 8.87
N ALA A 116 4.86 14.16 8.64
CA ALA A 116 3.90 13.52 7.74
C ALA A 116 2.53 13.33 8.43
N GLY A 117 1.47 13.26 7.64
CA GLY A 117 0.13 12.92 8.10
C GLY A 117 0.01 11.49 8.61
N PRO A 118 -1.15 11.13 9.14
CA PRO A 118 -1.37 9.82 9.71
C PRO A 118 -1.35 8.71 8.65
N ASN A 119 -0.86 7.54 9.07
CA ASN A 119 -1.03 6.28 8.36
C ASN A 119 -1.73 5.32 9.31
N ILE A 120 -3.06 5.27 9.21
CA ILE A 120 -3.94 4.69 10.24
C ILE A 120 -4.15 3.20 9.98
N ALA A 121 -3.82 2.40 10.99
CA ALA A 121 -4.23 1.00 11.11
C ALA A 121 -5.53 0.92 11.88
N PHE A 122 -6.52 0.19 11.36
CA PHE A 122 -7.78 -0.09 12.04
C PHE A 122 -7.76 -1.50 12.63
N ASP A 123 -8.46 -1.68 13.75
CA ASP A 123 -8.57 -2.99 14.37
C ASP A 123 -9.42 -3.97 13.53
N LEU A 124 -9.40 -5.25 13.89
CA LEU A 124 -10.12 -6.27 13.13
C LEU A 124 -11.64 -6.06 13.17
N PRO A 125 -12.27 -5.71 14.32
CA PRO A 125 -13.69 -5.41 14.33
C PRO A 125 -14.07 -4.32 13.32
N THR A 126 -13.38 -3.17 13.33
CA THR A 126 -13.59 -2.09 12.36
C THR A 126 -13.43 -2.58 10.92
N GLN A 127 -12.37 -3.36 10.63
CA GLN A 127 -12.11 -3.87 9.28
C GLN A 127 -13.17 -4.88 8.80
N CYS A 128 -13.82 -5.58 9.73
CA CYS A 128 -14.89 -6.55 9.45
C CYS A 128 -16.29 -5.96 9.63
N GLY A 129 -16.43 -4.65 9.87
CA GLY A 129 -17.70 -3.96 9.97
C GLY A 129 -18.50 -4.35 11.22
N TYR A 130 -17.82 -4.49 12.36
CA TYR A 130 -18.41 -4.71 13.68
C TYR A 130 -18.12 -3.55 14.60
N ASP A 131 -19.10 -3.18 15.41
CA ASP A 131 -18.93 -2.22 16.50
C ASP A 131 -18.19 -2.86 17.68
N SER A 132 -17.55 -2.03 18.50
CA SER A 132 -16.80 -2.49 19.67
C SER A 132 -17.65 -3.19 20.73
N ASP A 133 -18.95 -2.94 20.78
CA ASP A 133 -19.90 -3.62 21.70
C ASP A 133 -20.48 -4.92 21.11
N SER A 134 -20.08 -5.30 19.91
CA SER A 134 -20.50 -6.56 19.29
C SER A 134 -19.86 -7.77 19.98
N PRO A 135 -20.60 -8.87 20.17
CA PRO A 135 -20.00 -10.13 20.63
C PRO A 135 -18.88 -10.64 19.72
N MET A 136 -18.92 -10.30 18.42
CA MET A 136 -17.88 -10.67 17.44
C MET A 136 -16.58 -9.87 17.61
N ALA A 137 -16.62 -8.74 18.31
CA ALA A 137 -15.47 -7.88 18.55
C ALA A 137 -14.71 -8.22 19.85
N ALA A 138 -15.31 -9.03 20.73
CA ALA A 138 -14.77 -9.29 22.07
C ALA A 138 -13.31 -9.79 22.04
N GLY A 139 -12.44 -9.08 22.76
CA GLY A 139 -11.02 -9.38 22.86
C GLY A 139 -10.15 -8.91 21.68
N GLU A 140 -10.73 -8.33 20.63
CA GLU A 140 -10.02 -7.82 19.46
C GLU A 140 -10.09 -6.28 19.33
N VAL A 141 -10.91 -5.61 20.15
CA VAL A 141 -11.09 -4.15 20.12
C VAL A 141 -9.75 -3.43 20.39
N GLY A 142 -9.33 -2.59 19.46
CA GLY A 142 -8.12 -1.78 19.57
C GLY A 142 -6.80 -2.57 19.56
N ARG A 143 -6.81 -3.86 19.21
CA ARG A 143 -5.66 -4.76 19.37
C ARG A 143 -4.56 -4.56 18.33
N VAL A 144 -4.89 -4.57 17.04
CA VAL A 144 -3.95 -4.46 15.91
C VAL A 144 -4.14 -3.21 15.08
N GLY A 145 -4.91 -2.28 15.61
CA GLY A 145 -5.27 -1.02 15.01
C GLY A 145 -6.16 -0.23 15.95
N VAL A 146 -6.57 0.97 15.57
CA VAL A 146 -7.51 1.78 16.33
C VAL A 146 -8.93 1.28 16.10
N ALA A 147 -9.73 1.20 17.17
CA ALA A 147 -11.17 0.97 17.08
C ALA A 147 -11.87 2.23 16.59
N VAL A 148 -12.69 2.11 15.55
CA VAL A 148 -13.49 3.20 14.98
C VAL A 148 -14.91 2.71 14.73
N ASP A 149 -15.82 3.12 15.62
CA ASP A 149 -17.23 2.79 15.55
C ASP A 149 -18.06 3.86 14.83
N THR A 150 -17.67 5.13 15.00
CA THR A 150 -18.43 6.30 14.55
C THR A 150 -17.53 7.44 14.06
N LEU A 151 -18.14 8.47 13.46
CA LEU A 151 -17.46 9.71 13.13
C LEU A 151 -16.73 10.34 14.34
N ARG A 152 -17.24 10.15 15.56
CA ARG A 152 -16.60 10.72 16.77
C ARG A 152 -15.18 10.18 16.98
N ASP A 153 -14.94 8.93 16.70
CA ASP A 153 -13.61 8.32 16.82
C ASP A 153 -12.63 8.97 15.84
N MET A 154 -13.06 9.20 14.60
CA MET A 154 -12.25 9.93 13.61
C MET A 154 -11.99 11.37 14.02
N GLU A 155 -12.99 12.07 14.58
CA GLU A 155 -12.80 13.43 15.11
C GLU A 155 -11.70 13.44 16.18
N VAL A 156 -11.72 12.50 17.12
CA VAL A 156 -10.74 12.39 18.21
C VAL A 156 -9.34 12.10 17.69
N VAL A 157 -9.17 11.12 16.80
CA VAL A 157 -7.85 10.81 16.19
C VAL A 157 -7.27 12.05 15.54
N TYR A 158 -8.10 12.80 14.81
CA TYR A 158 -7.67 13.98 14.07
C TYR A 158 -7.51 15.27 14.91
N GLU A 159 -7.82 15.25 16.21
CA GLU A 159 -7.44 16.32 17.15
C GLU A 159 -5.91 16.52 17.19
N ALA A 160 -5.13 15.47 16.89
CA ALA A 160 -3.68 15.57 16.76
C ALA A 160 -3.22 16.35 15.52
N PHE A 161 -4.08 16.59 14.54
CA PHE A 161 -3.74 17.19 13.25
C PHE A 161 -4.58 18.44 13.02
N THR A 162 -3.99 19.60 13.35
CA THR A 162 -4.61 20.93 13.24
C THR A 162 -3.59 21.97 12.77
N GLY A 163 -4.03 23.10 12.28
CA GLY A 163 -3.18 24.21 11.86
C GLY A 163 -2.32 23.86 10.64
N GLU A 164 -1.01 23.91 10.78
CA GLU A 164 -0.07 23.57 9.68
C GLU A 164 -0.08 22.11 9.29
N THR A 165 -0.66 21.26 10.12
CA THR A 165 -0.78 19.81 9.91
C THR A 165 -2.24 19.38 9.72
N ASP A 166 -3.13 20.27 9.32
CA ASP A 166 -4.54 19.93 9.10
C ASP A 166 -4.72 19.08 7.83
N ILE A 167 -5.88 18.48 7.68
CA ILE A 167 -6.22 17.49 6.65
C ILE A 167 -6.15 18.02 5.21
N ASP A 168 -6.21 19.35 5.02
CA ASP A 168 -6.00 19.99 3.71
C ASP A 168 -4.51 20.20 3.36
N ARG A 169 -3.62 20.06 4.35
CA ARG A 169 -2.17 20.30 4.20
C ARG A 169 -1.34 19.04 4.19
N MET A 170 -1.88 17.95 4.74
CA MET A 170 -1.20 16.67 4.85
C MET A 170 -1.97 15.57 4.12
N ALA A 171 -1.25 14.53 3.68
CA ALA A 171 -1.88 13.33 3.16
C ALA A 171 -2.20 12.37 4.30
N SER A 172 -3.40 11.83 4.33
CA SER A 172 -3.82 10.76 5.24
C SER A 172 -3.84 9.42 4.51
N ASN A 173 -3.36 8.36 5.17
CA ASN A 173 -3.42 7.00 4.64
C ASN A 173 -4.28 6.13 5.56
N PHE A 174 -5.13 5.30 4.97
CA PHE A 174 -6.07 4.46 5.68
C PHE A 174 -5.91 3.00 5.25
N THR A 175 -5.46 2.15 6.16
CA THR A 175 -5.39 0.71 5.89
C THR A 175 -6.75 0.08 6.20
N ILE A 176 -7.66 0.23 5.26
CA ILE A 176 -9.04 -0.24 5.33
C ILE A 176 -9.48 -0.75 3.95
N ASN A 177 -10.26 -1.82 3.90
CA ASN A 177 -10.68 -2.49 2.67
C ASN A 177 -12.20 -2.67 2.61
N ALA A 178 -12.78 -3.65 3.29
CA ALA A 178 -14.20 -3.95 3.18
C ALA A 178 -15.12 -2.76 3.50
N PRO A 179 -14.94 -2.02 4.62
CA PRO A 179 -15.73 -0.82 4.91
C PRO A 179 -14.99 0.49 4.54
N ALA A 180 -14.16 0.46 3.49
CA ALA A 180 -13.39 1.65 3.08
C ALA A 180 -14.29 2.86 2.80
N ASP A 181 -15.44 2.64 2.19
CA ASP A 181 -16.41 3.69 1.87
C ASP A 181 -16.92 4.40 3.11
N ILE A 182 -17.20 3.65 4.17
CA ILE A 182 -17.70 4.19 5.44
C ILE A 182 -16.62 5.03 6.13
N ILE A 183 -15.39 4.52 6.21
CA ILE A 183 -14.26 5.28 6.78
C ILE A 183 -13.99 6.56 5.98
N MET A 184 -14.04 6.47 4.64
CA MET A 184 -13.87 7.65 3.81
C MET A 184 -15.04 8.64 3.96
N ALA A 185 -16.27 8.17 4.11
CA ALA A 185 -17.41 9.02 4.43
C ALA A 185 -17.22 9.77 5.76
N MET A 186 -16.68 9.10 6.80
CA MET A 186 -16.31 9.76 8.06
C MET A 186 -15.23 10.84 7.85
N TYR A 187 -14.23 10.57 7.00
CA TYR A 187 -13.18 11.54 6.69
C TYR A 187 -13.71 12.76 5.93
N PHE A 188 -14.67 12.56 5.01
CA PHE A 188 -15.33 13.68 4.29
C PHE A 188 -16.23 14.48 5.21
N ALA A 189 -17.00 13.84 6.07
CA ALA A 189 -17.83 14.50 7.09
C ALA A 189 -16.98 15.31 8.08
N LEU A 190 -15.81 14.79 8.48
CA LEU A 190 -14.84 15.52 9.31
C LEU A 190 -14.35 16.79 8.61
N ALA A 191 -14.06 16.71 7.30
CA ALA A 191 -13.63 17.87 6.51
C ALA A 191 -14.71 18.94 6.46
N GLU A 192 -15.96 18.56 6.20
CA GLU A 192 -17.11 19.50 6.23
C GLU A 192 -17.26 20.18 7.59
N LYS A 193 -17.16 19.44 8.69
CA LYS A 193 -17.22 19.99 10.04
C LYS A 193 -16.12 21.02 10.32
N ARG A 194 -14.96 20.88 9.65
CA ARG A 194 -13.84 21.83 9.74
C ARG A 194 -13.92 22.97 8.73
N GLY A 195 -14.95 22.99 7.87
CA GLY A 195 -15.08 23.98 6.80
C GLY A 195 -14.04 23.81 5.68
N ILE A 196 -13.51 22.59 5.51
CA ILE A 196 -12.51 22.26 4.50
C ILE A 196 -13.21 21.62 3.30
N GLY A 197 -13.01 22.19 2.11
CA GLY A 197 -13.53 21.63 0.87
C GLY A 197 -12.88 20.29 0.50
N TRP A 198 -13.65 19.38 -0.04
CA TRP A 198 -13.19 18.03 -0.42
C TRP A 198 -12.11 18.06 -1.50
N ASP A 199 -12.08 19.08 -2.35
CA ASP A 199 -11.06 19.31 -3.38
C ASP A 199 -9.65 19.51 -2.82
N LYS A 200 -9.53 19.90 -1.55
CA LYS A 200 -8.26 20.10 -0.84
C LYS A 200 -7.75 18.83 -0.16
N LEU A 201 -8.60 17.84 0.05
CA LEU A 201 -8.24 16.62 0.74
C LEU A 201 -7.22 15.81 -0.04
N ARG A 202 -6.23 15.29 0.68
CA ARG A 202 -5.22 14.35 0.16
C ARG A 202 -5.27 13.09 0.99
N ALA A 203 -5.68 12.00 0.37
CA ALA A 203 -5.82 10.73 1.08
C ALA A 203 -5.52 9.54 0.17
N THR A 204 -5.21 8.42 0.81
CA THR A 204 -5.09 7.13 0.17
C THR A 204 -5.74 6.08 1.06
N PRO A 205 -6.99 5.68 0.82
CA PRO A 205 -7.50 4.42 1.36
C PRO A 205 -6.77 3.25 0.68
N GLN A 206 -6.55 2.17 1.39
CA GLN A 206 -6.05 0.96 0.74
C GLN A 206 -7.09 0.47 -0.28
N ASN A 207 -8.35 0.32 0.13
CA ASN A 207 -9.47 0.02 -0.75
C ASN A 207 -9.13 -1.06 -1.81
N ASP A 208 -8.45 -2.12 -1.34
CA ASP A 208 -7.98 -3.26 -2.14
C ASP A 208 -8.66 -4.54 -1.64
N ILE A 209 -9.95 -4.63 -1.91
CA ILE A 209 -10.79 -5.68 -1.33
C ILE A 209 -10.47 -7.07 -1.89
N LEU A 210 -10.09 -7.19 -3.17
CA LEU A 210 -9.90 -8.50 -3.79
C LEU A 210 -8.74 -9.28 -3.15
N LYS A 211 -7.67 -8.61 -2.71
CA LYS A 211 -6.57 -9.28 -2.03
C LYS A 211 -6.97 -9.86 -0.66
N GLU A 212 -8.03 -9.34 -0.04
CA GLU A 212 -8.54 -9.87 1.23
C GLU A 212 -9.07 -11.29 1.07
N TYR A 213 -9.72 -11.58 -0.06
CA TYR A 213 -10.18 -12.94 -0.36
C TYR A 213 -9.05 -13.90 -0.69
N VAL A 214 -7.92 -13.38 -1.21
CA VAL A 214 -6.78 -14.20 -1.61
C VAL A 214 -5.89 -14.58 -0.43
N ALA A 215 -5.66 -13.62 0.50
CA ALA A 215 -4.55 -13.76 1.44
C ALA A 215 -4.82 -13.31 2.88
N ARG A 216 -5.59 -12.21 3.11
CA ARG A 216 -5.61 -11.57 4.42
C ARG A 216 -6.85 -11.89 5.26
N GLY A 217 -8.03 -12.02 4.63
CA GLY A 217 -9.24 -12.51 5.29
C GLY A 217 -10.14 -11.45 5.96
N THR A 218 -9.88 -10.15 5.80
CA THR A 218 -10.76 -9.08 6.34
C THR A 218 -11.79 -8.63 5.31
N TYR A 219 -12.68 -9.51 4.92
CA TYR A 219 -13.79 -9.28 4.01
C TYR A 219 -15.13 -9.33 4.76
N ILE A 220 -16.18 -8.78 4.17
CA ILE A 220 -17.56 -8.81 4.71
C ILE A 220 -18.49 -9.45 3.67
N PHE A 221 -18.59 -8.87 2.49
CA PHE A 221 -19.55 -9.20 1.44
C PHE A 221 -18.97 -10.16 0.39
N PRO A 222 -19.81 -10.81 -0.43
CA PRO A 222 -19.33 -11.58 -1.58
C PRO A 222 -18.48 -10.73 -2.56
N PRO A 223 -17.51 -11.32 -3.29
CA PRO A 223 -16.57 -10.56 -4.12
C PRO A 223 -17.23 -9.61 -5.13
N ARG A 224 -18.29 -10.04 -5.82
CA ARG A 224 -19.00 -9.18 -6.80
C ARG A 224 -19.64 -7.96 -6.14
N THR A 225 -20.22 -8.13 -4.98
CA THR A 225 -20.81 -7.03 -4.22
C THR A 225 -19.76 -6.08 -3.70
N ALA A 226 -18.64 -6.61 -3.21
CA ALA A 226 -17.51 -5.79 -2.81
C ALA A 226 -16.94 -4.97 -3.99
N MET A 227 -16.97 -5.51 -5.21
CA MET A 227 -16.62 -4.77 -6.42
C MET A 227 -17.61 -3.65 -6.76
N ARG A 228 -18.90 -3.81 -6.44
CA ARG A 228 -19.87 -2.71 -6.54
C ARG A 228 -19.50 -1.55 -5.62
N LEU A 229 -19.19 -1.83 -4.34
CA LEU A 229 -18.75 -0.79 -3.40
C LEU A 229 -17.46 -0.11 -3.89
N PHE A 230 -16.50 -0.89 -4.39
CA PHE A 230 -15.30 -0.34 -5.00
C PHE A 230 -15.63 0.59 -6.20
N ARG A 231 -16.55 0.20 -7.08
CA ARG A 231 -17.01 1.02 -8.20
C ARG A 231 -17.66 2.33 -7.71
N ASP A 232 -18.45 2.26 -6.66
CA ASP A 232 -19.10 3.44 -6.06
C ASP A 232 -18.04 4.43 -5.56
N SER A 233 -17.02 3.98 -4.81
CA SER A 233 -15.87 4.78 -4.42
C SER A 233 -15.13 5.37 -5.64
N LEU A 234 -14.82 4.55 -6.63
CA LEU A 234 -14.08 4.96 -7.82
C LEU A 234 -14.78 6.08 -8.57
N VAL A 235 -16.10 5.93 -8.81
CA VAL A 235 -16.92 6.94 -9.49
C VAL A 235 -16.99 8.23 -8.67
N PHE A 236 -17.32 8.12 -7.38
CA PHE A 236 -17.44 9.27 -6.50
C PHE A 236 -16.13 10.04 -6.35
N PHE A 237 -15.02 9.35 -6.10
CA PHE A 237 -13.71 10.00 -5.98
C PHE A 237 -13.27 10.64 -7.27
N THR A 238 -13.62 10.04 -8.43
CA THR A 238 -13.28 10.62 -9.73
C THR A 238 -14.01 11.92 -9.97
N GLY A 239 -15.26 12.03 -9.55
CA GLY A 239 -16.07 13.22 -9.71
C GLY A 239 -15.80 14.35 -8.70
N HIS A 240 -15.43 14.00 -7.46
CA HIS A 240 -15.45 14.99 -6.36
C HIS A 240 -14.10 15.21 -5.65
N LEU A 241 -13.13 14.31 -5.81
CA LEU A 241 -11.93 14.23 -4.96
C LEU A 241 -10.64 14.14 -5.80
N PRO A 242 -10.21 15.24 -6.45
CA PRO A 242 -9.11 15.22 -7.43
C PRO A 242 -7.76 14.80 -6.85
N ASN A 243 -7.55 14.95 -5.53
CA ASN A 243 -6.28 14.68 -4.85
C ASN A 243 -6.32 13.42 -3.96
N VAL A 244 -7.43 12.67 -3.96
CA VAL A 244 -7.56 11.40 -3.24
C VAL A 244 -7.26 10.26 -4.20
N ASN A 245 -6.36 9.35 -3.80
CA ASN A 245 -6.13 8.11 -4.54
C ASN A 245 -7.34 7.17 -4.37
N ILE A 246 -7.63 6.37 -5.39
CA ILE A 246 -8.80 5.49 -5.40
C ILE A 246 -8.51 4.20 -4.65
N THR A 247 -7.33 3.64 -4.90
CA THR A 247 -6.88 2.38 -4.31
C THR A 247 -5.37 2.37 -4.13
N SER A 248 -4.91 1.49 -3.26
CA SER A 248 -3.50 1.17 -3.07
C SER A 248 -3.33 -0.35 -3.00
N ILE A 249 -3.08 -0.95 -4.16
CA ILE A 249 -2.97 -2.41 -4.35
C ILE A 249 -1.81 -2.96 -3.54
N GLY A 250 -2.08 -3.99 -2.74
CA GLY A 250 -1.14 -4.54 -1.75
C GLY A 250 -0.72 -5.98 -2.03
N GLY A 251 0.14 -6.19 -3.03
CA GLY A 251 0.67 -7.52 -3.37
C GLY A 251 1.43 -8.20 -2.23
N TYR A 252 2.04 -7.42 -1.33
CA TYR A 252 2.81 -7.97 -0.21
C TYR A 252 2.00 -8.92 0.69
N HIS A 253 0.69 -8.74 0.86
CA HIS A 253 -0.14 -9.68 1.61
C HIS A 253 -0.20 -11.06 0.94
N ILE A 254 -0.30 -11.07 -0.39
CA ILE A 254 -0.31 -12.29 -1.19
C ILE A 254 1.04 -13.01 -1.06
N ARG A 255 2.13 -12.25 -1.10
CA ARG A 255 3.48 -12.76 -0.89
C ARG A 255 3.69 -13.32 0.52
N GLU A 256 3.24 -12.57 1.56
CA GLU A 256 3.33 -13.00 2.96
C GLU A 256 2.49 -14.26 3.24
N ALA A 257 1.42 -14.49 2.49
CA ALA A 257 0.65 -15.73 2.55
C ALA A 257 1.35 -16.93 1.87
N GLY A 258 2.44 -16.68 1.12
CA GLY A 258 3.30 -17.73 0.57
C GLY A 258 3.37 -17.81 -0.96
N ALA A 259 2.80 -16.85 -1.69
CA ALA A 259 2.93 -16.79 -3.14
C ALA A 259 4.39 -16.69 -3.61
N THR A 260 4.69 -17.16 -4.80
CA THR A 260 5.97 -16.87 -5.46
C THR A 260 6.02 -15.39 -5.88
N ARG A 261 7.18 -14.91 -6.34
CA ARG A 261 7.30 -13.53 -6.84
C ARG A 261 6.49 -13.32 -8.10
N GLU A 262 6.47 -14.30 -8.99
CA GLU A 262 5.71 -14.25 -10.23
C GLU A 262 4.19 -14.24 -9.97
N GLN A 263 3.73 -15.03 -8.98
CA GLN A 263 2.35 -15.02 -8.52
C GLN A 263 1.96 -13.69 -7.86
N ASP A 264 2.83 -13.14 -7.00
CA ASP A 264 2.61 -11.82 -6.39
C ASP A 264 2.38 -10.74 -7.48
N LEU A 265 3.22 -10.72 -8.51
CA LEU A 265 3.08 -9.80 -9.63
C LEU A 265 1.79 -10.06 -10.42
N ALA A 266 1.58 -11.30 -10.88
CA ALA A 266 0.45 -11.68 -11.71
C ALA A 266 -0.90 -11.40 -11.03
N PHE A 267 -1.01 -11.77 -9.75
CA PHE A 267 -2.24 -11.60 -8.97
C PHE A 267 -2.52 -10.12 -8.71
N SER A 268 -1.49 -9.35 -8.36
CA SER A 268 -1.62 -7.89 -8.19
C SER A 268 -2.05 -7.19 -9.48
N MET A 269 -1.51 -7.61 -10.63
CA MET A 269 -1.91 -7.08 -11.94
C MET A 269 -3.33 -7.50 -12.32
N ALA A 270 -3.74 -8.74 -12.04
CA ALA A 270 -5.10 -9.21 -12.30
C ALA A 270 -6.14 -8.49 -11.42
N ILE A 271 -5.81 -8.23 -10.17
CA ILE A 271 -6.63 -7.42 -9.25
C ILE A 271 -6.72 -5.98 -9.78
N GLY A 272 -5.58 -5.38 -10.16
CA GLY A 272 -5.55 -4.05 -10.75
C GLY A 272 -6.38 -3.94 -12.03
N ALA A 273 -6.31 -4.96 -12.90
CA ALA A 273 -7.11 -5.02 -14.12
C ALA A 273 -8.61 -5.11 -13.82
N ALA A 274 -9.02 -5.88 -12.80
CA ALA A 274 -10.42 -5.94 -12.39
C ALA A 274 -10.93 -4.58 -11.89
N TYR A 275 -10.13 -3.87 -11.10
CA TYR A 275 -10.48 -2.51 -10.64
C TYR A 275 -10.54 -1.48 -11.78
N LEU A 276 -9.61 -1.55 -12.74
CA LEU A 276 -9.65 -0.69 -13.93
C LEU A 276 -10.91 -0.95 -14.75
N GLN A 277 -11.29 -2.22 -14.90
CA GLN A 277 -12.48 -2.61 -15.64
C GLN A 277 -13.75 -2.07 -15.03
N GLU A 278 -13.86 -1.98 -13.69
CA GLU A 278 -15.01 -1.35 -13.03
C GLU A 278 -15.16 0.13 -13.40
N GLY A 279 -14.06 0.87 -13.50
CA GLY A 279 -14.10 2.26 -13.97
C GLY A 279 -14.55 2.39 -15.41
N VAL A 280 -14.06 1.51 -16.29
CA VAL A 280 -14.47 1.46 -17.70
C VAL A 280 -15.94 1.07 -17.83
N ASN A 281 -16.39 0.07 -17.08
CA ASN A 281 -17.79 -0.37 -17.05
C ASN A 281 -18.73 0.74 -16.55
N ALA A 282 -18.25 1.60 -15.65
CA ALA A 282 -18.97 2.79 -15.19
C ALA A 282 -18.96 3.96 -16.21
N GLY A 283 -18.39 3.75 -17.41
CA GLY A 283 -18.34 4.76 -18.47
C GLY A 283 -17.25 5.83 -18.31
N LEU A 284 -16.30 5.63 -17.40
CA LEU A 284 -15.20 6.59 -17.19
C LEU A 284 -14.06 6.32 -18.19
N ALA A 285 -13.46 7.40 -18.70
CA ALA A 285 -12.22 7.30 -19.46
C ALA A 285 -11.08 6.85 -18.54
N VAL A 286 -10.29 5.85 -18.95
CA VAL A 286 -9.22 5.29 -18.12
C VAL A 286 -8.24 6.37 -17.61
N ASP A 287 -7.92 7.35 -18.45
CA ASP A 287 -7.01 8.45 -18.11
C ASP A 287 -7.58 9.43 -17.07
N ALA A 288 -8.88 9.38 -16.75
CA ALA A 288 -9.50 10.20 -15.72
C ALA A 288 -9.26 9.65 -14.31
N PHE A 289 -9.09 8.34 -14.16
CA PHE A 289 -9.01 7.69 -12.85
C PHE A 289 -7.72 6.89 -12.62
N ALA A 290 -7.16 6.22 -13.64
CA ALA A 290 -5.96 5.40 -13.50
C ALA A 290 -4.74 6.13 -12.92
N PRO A 291 -4.49 7.45 -13.17
CA PRO A 291 -3.41 8.17 -12.51
C PRO A 291 -3.49 8.20 -10.98
N ARG A 292 -4.63 7.84 -10.40
CA ARG A 292 -4.88 7.79 -8.95
C ARG A 292 -4.90 6.37 -8.38
N PHE A 293 -4.55 5.38 -9.20
CA PHE A 293 -4.22 4.04 -8.72
C PHE A 293 -2.79 4.05 -8.19
N THR A 294 -2.60 3.44 -7.04
CA THR A 294 -1.29 3.27 -6.42
C THR A 294 -1.10 1.81 -6.04
N PHE A 295 0.14 1.44 -5.85
CA PHE A 295 0.51 0.17 -5.23
C PHE A 295 1.13 0.47 -3.87
N ASN A 296 0.69 -0.22 -2.82
CA ASN A 296 1.24 -0.01 -1.49
C ASN A 296 2.66 -0.58 -1.42
N ALA A 297 2.78 -1.88 -1.61
CA ALA A 297 4.03 -2.61 -1.68
C ALA A 297 3.80 -3.95 -2.38
N PHE A 298 4.86 -4.46 -2.99
CA PHE A 298 4.99 -5.90 -3.24
C PHE A 298 5.75 -6.52 -2.07
N GLY A 299 5.52 -7.80 -1.78
CA GLY A 299 6.33 -8.51 -0.81
C GLY A 299 7.77 -8.64 -1.29
N GLY A 300 8.72 -8.79 -0.37
CA GLY A 300 10.11 -8.97 -0.72
C GLY A 300 10.56 -10.43 -0.71
N SER A 301 11.78 -10.66 -1.14
CA SER A 301 12.51 -11.90 -0.94
C SER A 301 14.01 -11.61 -0.70
N MET A 302 14.75 -12.63 -0.29
CA MET A 302 16.21 -12.53 -0.17
C MET A 302 16.94 -12.87 -1.47
N GLU A 303 16.21 -13.16 -2.56
CA GLU A 303 16.77 -13.38 -3.91
C GLU A 303 17.12 -12.03 -4.57
N PHE A 304 18.22 -11.45 -4.17
CA PHE A 304 18.62 -10.07 -4.43
C PHE A 304 18.41 -9.60 -5.89
N PHE A 305 18.97 -10.31 -6.86
CA PHE A 305 18.84 -9.94 -8.27
C PHE A 305 17.42 -10.11 -8.80
N LYS A 306 16.70 -11.10 -8.29
CA LYS A 306 15.31 -11.33 -8.66
C LYS A 306 14.39 -10.20 -8.14
N GLU A 307 14.68 -9.64 -6.96
CA GLU A 307 13.97 -8.45 -6.46
C GLU A 307 14.15 -7.25 -7.38
N ILE A 308 15.36 -7.00 -7.85
CA ILE A 308 15.63 -5.90 -8.80
C ILE A 308 14.87 -6.14 -10.11
N ALA A 309 14.99 -7.33 -10.68
CA ALA A 309 14.31 -7.72 -11.91
C ALA A 309 12.77 -7.64 -11.77
N PHE A 310 12.24 -8.05 -10.63
CA PHE A 310 10.82 -7.99 -10.31
C PHE A 310 10.26 -6.56 -10.42
N HIS A 311 10.90 -5.59 -9.79
CA HIS A 311 10.41 -4.21 -9.83
C HIS A 311 10.51 -3.58 -11.22
N ARG A 312 11.53 -3.98 -11.99
CA ARG A 312 11.68 -3.60 -13.39
C ARG A 312 10.55 -4.19 -14.24
N ALA A 313 10.28 -5.49 -14.09
CA ALA A 313 9.19 -6.21 -14.74
C ALA A 313 7.81 -5.65 -14.35
N ALA A 314 7.58 -5.37 -13.06
CA ALA A 314 6.30 -4.84 -12.58
C ALA A 314 5.95 -3.50 -13.23
N ARG A 315 6.90 -2.58 -13.34
CA ARG A 315 6.68 -1.29 -14.01
C ARG A 315 6.35 -1.47 -15.48
N ARG A 316 7.09 -2.32 -16.18
CA ARG A 316 6.91 -2.61 -17.62
C ARG A 316 5.55 -3.29 -17.86
N MET A 317 5.22 -4.29 -17.05
CA MET A 317 3.95 -5.01 -17.16
C MET A 317 2.75 -4.09 -16.93
N TRP A 318 2.78 -3.23 -15.90
CA TRP A 318 1.71 -2.25 -15.65
C TRP A 318 1.56 -1.26 -16.80
N GLY A 319 2.67 -0.70 -17.28
CA GLY A 319 2.67 0.24 -18.42
C GLY A 319 2.06 -0.38 -19.68
N ARG A 320 2.43 -1.63 -19.99
CA ARG A 320 1.86 -2.40 -21.12
C ARG A 320 0.38 -2.68 -20.92
N LEU A 321 -0.02 -3.15 -19.74
CA LEU A 321 -1.43 -3.42 -19.41
C LEU A 321 -2.30 -2.19 -19.65
N LEU A 322 -1.91 -1.04 -19.13
CA LEU A 322 -2.67 0.21 -19.30
C LEU A 322 -2.72 0.66 -20.77
N LYS A 323 -1.60 0.58 -21.49
CA LYS A 323 -1.51 1.02 -22.88
C LYS A 323 -2.23 0.08 -23.83
N GLU A 324 -1.97 -1.22 -23.72
CA GLU A 324 -2.37 -2.22 -24.70
C GLU A 324 -3.79 -2.74 -24.44
N SER A 325 -4.16 -2.99 -23.17
CA SER A 325 -5.46 -3.55 -22.82
C SER A 325 -6.52 -2.48 -22.53
N PHE A 326 -6.13 -1.36 -21.92
CA PHE A 326 -7.07 -0.30 -21.51
C PHE A 326 -7.00 0.95 -22.39
N GLY A 327 -6.09 1.02 -23.35
CA GLY A 327 -5.98 2.13 -24.29
C GLY A 327 -5.59 3.47 -23.68
N ALA A 328 -4.89 3.47 -22.53
CA ALA A 328 -4.42 4.67 -21.87
C ALA A 328 -3.46 5.47 -22.77
N LYS A 329 -3.65 6.78 -22.81
CA LYS A 329 -2.84 7.72 -23.60
C LYS A 329 -1.98 8.61 -22.71
N ASN A 330 -2.40 8.87 -21.47
CA ASN A 330 -1.67 9.69 -20.53
C ASN A 330 -0.53 8.87 -19.89
N PRO A 331 0.74 9.28 -20.00
CA PRO A 331 1.86 8.59 -19.35
C PRO A 331 1.67 8.37 -17.85
N ARG A 332 0.99 9.29 -17.15
CA ARG A 332 0.71 9.15 -15.72
C ARG A 332 -0.21 7.97 -15.40
N SER A 333 -1.11 7.60 -16.31
CA SER A 333 -1.97 6.41 -16.15
C SER A 333 -1.15 5.13 -16.23
N MET A 334 -0.16 5.08 -17.12
CA MET A 334 0.71 3.94 -17.36
C MET A 334 1.82 3.79 -16.31
N THR A 335 1.97 4.77 -15.44
CA THR A 335 3.03 4.79 -14.43
C THR A 335 2.64 3.95 -13.22
N LEU A 336 3.40 2.91 -12.91
CA LEU A 336 3.24 2.16 -11.65
C LEU A 336 3.72 3.03 -10.48
N ARG A 337 2.76 3.54 -9.71
CA ARG A 337 3.02 4.39 -8.54
C ARG A 337 3.11 3.52 -7.29
N LEU A 338 4.31 3.29 -6.82
CA LEU A 338 4.59 2.41 -5.68
C LEU A 338 4.92 3.24 -4.44
N ALA A 339 4.25 2.96 -3.32
CA ALA A 339 4.48 3.67 -2.06
C ALA A 339 5.77 3.19 -1.37
N LEU A 340 5.99 1.87 -1.35
CA LEU A 340 7.20 1.24 -0.80
C LEU A 340 7.86 0.39 -1.88
N SER A 341 9.12 0.63 -2.14
CA SER A 341 9.82 -0.04 -3.24
C SER A 341 10.06 -1.53 -2.98
N VAL A 342 10.59 -1.91 -1.82
CA VAL A 342 10.75 -3.30 -1.38
C VAL A 342 10.32 -3.39 0.07
N TYR A 343 9.55 -4.40 0.38
CA TYR A 343 9.16 -4.73 1.74
C TYR A 343 9.61 -6.16 2.04
N PRO A 344 10.76 -6.38 2.68
CA PRO A 344 11.25 -7.72 3.00
C PRO A 344 10.26 -8.50 3.87
N GLY A 345 9.46 -7.80 4.69
CA GLY A 345 8.34 -8.34 5.46
C GLY A 345 8.70 -9.49 6.39
N ASN A 346 7.70 -10.07 7.00
CA ASN A 346 7.84 -11.24 7.85
C ASN A 346 8.24 -12.51 7.10
N PHE A 347 8.03 -12.52 5.77
CA PHE A 347 8.45 -13.65 4.94
C PHE A 347 9.98 -13.84 4.91
N SER A 348 10.73 -12.77 5.09
CA SER A 348 12.20 -12.78 5.15
C SER A 348 12.74 -12.56 6.56
N CYS A 349 11.98 -11.88 7.44
CA CYS A 349 12.37 -11.59 8.81
C CYS A 349 11.96 -12.73 9.75
N THR A 350 12.76 -12.99 10.77
CA THR A 350 12.57 -14.12 11.71
C THR A 350 12.57 -13.68 13.16
N VAL A 351 11.86 -14.40 14.01
CA VAL A 351 11.89 -14.22 15.47
C VAL A 351 13.26 -14.59 16.02
N GLN A 352 13.86 -15.65 15.46
CA GLN A 352 15.19 -16.10 15.84
C GLN A 352 16.25 -15.07 15.41
N ARG A 353 17.14 -14.71 16.33
CA ARG A 353 18.23 -13.75 16.10
C ARG A 353 17.73 -12.46 15.43
N PRO A 354 16.85 -11.71 16.10
CA PRO A 354 16.14 -10.58 15.49
C PRO A 354 17.08 -9.51 14.90
N LEU A 355 18.29 -9.30 15.44
CA LEU A 355 19.28 -8.36 14.89
C LEU A 355 19.69 -8.70 13.44
N ASN A 356 19.63 -9.98 13.03
CA ASN A 356 19.88 -10.36 11.64
C ASN A 356 18.85 -9.75 10.68
N ASN A 357 17.67 -9.38 11.17
CA ASN A 357 16.64 -8.74 10.35
C ASN A 357 17.06 -7.34 9.88
N LEU A 358 17.93 -6.65 10.63
CA LEU A 358 18.53 -5.39 10.15
C LEU A 358 19.34 -5.62 8.87
N VAL A 359 20.17 -6.68 8.85
CA VAL A 359 20.93 -7.05 7.65
C VAL A 359 19.99 -7.38 6.48
N ARG A 360 18.94 -8.17 6.72
CA ARG A 360 17.93 -8.51 5.69
C ARG A 360 17.24 -7.27 5.14
N SER A 361 16.85 -6.35 6.02
CA SER A 361 16.23 -5.07 5.62
C SER A 361 17.19 -4.18 4.82
N VAL A 362 18.47 -4.15 5.16
CA VAL A 362 19.51 -3.41 4.40
C VAL A 362 19.68 -4.01 3.00
N VAL A 363 19.76 -5.35 2.88
CA VAL A 363 19.83 -6.03 1.58
C VAL A 363 18.61 -5.67 0.71
N GLY A 364 17.40 -5.68 1.30
CA GLY A 364 16.18 -5.22 0.62
C GLY A 364 16.25 -3.75 0.22
N GLY A 365 16.78 -2.88 1.08
CA GLY A 365 16.99 -1.45 0.79
C GLY A 365 17.95 -1.20 -0.37
N ILE A 366 19.01 -2.00 -0.48
CA ILE A 366 19.96 -1.95 -1.62
C ILE A 366 19.24 -2.39 -2.90
N ALA A 367 18.51 -3.51 -2.87
CA ALA A 367 17.75 -3.97 -4.03
C ALA A 367 16.73 -2.93 -4.50
N ALA A 368 16.04 -2.26 -3.56
CA ALA A 368 15.11 -1.17 -3.87
C ALA A 368 15.80 -0.02 -4.60
N ALA A 369 16.96 0.42 -4.11
CA ALA A 369 17.73 1.50 -4.74
C ALA A 369 18.18 1.15 -6.16
N LEU A 370 18.75 -0.05 -6.34
CA LEU A 370 19.19 -0.53 -7.65
C LEU A 370 18.05 -0.76 -8.64
N ALA A 371 16.85 -1.02 -8.13
CA ALA A 371 15.63 -1.10 -8.93
C ALA A 371 14.99 0.27 -9.24
N GLY A 372 15.62 1.38 -8.90
CA GLY A 372 15.10 2.74 -9.15
C GLY A 372 14.07 3.20 -8.11
N GLY A 373 13.98 2.53 -6.95
CA GLY A 373 13.16 2.90 -5.80
C GLY A 373 13.96 3.55 -4.66
N ALA A 374 13.29 4.10 -3.67
CA ALA A 374 13.96 4.63 -2.48
C ALA A 374 14.52 3.49 -1.62
N PRO A 375 15.75 3.61 -1.10
CA PRO A 375 16.21 2.72 -0.05
C PRO A 375 15.25 2.75 1.13
N ASN A 376 14.74 1.61 1.51
CA ASN A 376 13.85 1.44 2.64
C ASN A 376 14.30 0.20 3.42
N CYS A 377 14.74 0.40 4.66
CA CYS A 377 15.20 -0.66 5.55
C CYS A 377 14.14 -1.03 6.58
N SER A 378 12.88 -1.00 6.17
CA SER A 378 11.72 -1.41 6.97
C SER A 378 11.31 -2.85 6.61
N PRO A 379 10.77 -3.63 7.54
CA PRO A 379 10.45 -3.26 8.92
C PRO A 379 11.69 -3.14 9.82
N PRO A 380 11.56 -2.51 10.99
CA PRO A 380 12.56 -2.57 12.04
C PRO A 380 12.87 -4.03 12.45
N TYR A 381 14.07 -4.28 12.94
CA TYR A 381 14.55 -5.65 13.20
C TYR A 381 13.71 -6.42 14.23
N ASP A 382 12.98 -5.72 15.10
CA ASP A 382 12.14 -6.28 16.14
C ASP A 382 10.66 -6.51 15.75
N GLU A 383 10.28 -6.19 14.52
CA GLU A 383 8.92 -6.44 13.99
C GLU A 383 8.42 -7.87 14.24
N PRO A 384 9.19 -8.94 13.92
CA PRO A 384 8.71 -10.31 14.10
C PRO A 384 8.47 -10.72 15.55
N LEU A 385 8.96 -9.96 16.52
CA LEU A 385 8.69 -10.24 17.94
C LEU A 385 7.23 -9.96 18.31
N GLY A 386 6.49 -9.21 17.46
CA GLY A 386 5.08 -8.92 17.66
C GLY A 386 4.77 -8.03 18.87
N LEU A 387 5.77 -7.32 19.36
CA LEU A 387 5.70 -6.56 20.61
C LEU A 387 5.68 -5.04 20.39
N GLY A 388 5.50 -4.59 19.13
CA GLY A 388 5.71 -3.20 18.72
C GLY A 388 7.20 -2.87 18.58
N TRP A 389 7.48 -1.74 17.99
CA TRP A 389 8.85 -1.35 17.69
C TRP A 389 9.50 -0.60 18.85
N SER A 390 10.75 -0.94 19.15
CA SER A 390 11.58 -0.13 20.02
C SER A 390 12.05 1.14 19.30
N LEU A 391 12.37 2.18 20.07
CA LEU A 391 12.97 3.42 19.51
C LEU A 391 14.27 3.14 18.79
N GLU A 392 15.07 2.27 19.38
CA GLU A 392 16.36 1.86 18.85
C GLU A 392 16.21 1.16 17.49
N ALA A 393 15.29 0.20 17.39
CA ALA A 393 15.04 -0.51 16.13
C ALA A 393 14.52 0.44 15.05
N ILE A 394 13.66 1.38 15.41
CA ILE A 394 13.19 2.44 14.50
C ILE A 394 14.36 3.30 14.02
N GLN A 395 15.20 3.77 14.94
CA GLN A 395 16.33 4.63 14.59
C GLN A 395 17.31 3.90 13.68
N LEU A 396 17.68 2.66 14.01
CA LEU A 396 18.58 1.86 13.17
C LEU A 396 18.03 1.63 11.77
N SER A 397 16.73 1.34 11.63
CA SER A 397 16.06 1.19 10.34
C SER A 397 16.12 2.48 9.51
N GLU A 398 15.87 3.63 10.15
CA GLU A 398 15.94 4.94 9.50
C GLU A 398 17.37 5.33 9.12
N ASP A 399 18.33 5.10 10.01
CA ASP A 399 19.72 5.44 9.77
C ASP A 399 20.34 4.53 8.72
N ALA A 400 19.99 3.24 8.70
CA ALA A 400 20.39 2.34 7.61
C ALA A 400 19.94 2.86 6.25
N ALA A 401 18.68 3.29 6.11
CA ALA A 401 18.18 3.88 4.87
C ALA A 401 18.93 5.19 4.49
N ARG A 402 19.28 6.02 5.49
CA ARG A 402 20.06 7.25 5.29
C ARG A 402 21.48 6.96 4.85
N ILE A 403 22.14 5.96 5.45
CA ILE A 403 23.48 5.51 5.06
C ILE A 403 23.48 5.08 3.60
N LEU A 404 22.51 4.25 3.18
CA LEU A 404 22.39 3.82 1.79
C LEU A 404 22.18 5.01 0.84
N GLN A 405 21.41 6.00 1.25
CA GLN A 405 21.07 7.17 0.44
C GLN A 405 22.20 8.18 0.36
N HIS A 406 22.83 8.52 1.49
CA HIS A 406 23.73 9.67 1.61
C HIS A 406 25.22 9.30 1.66
N GLU A 407 25.59 8.21 2.37
CA GLU A 407 26.98 7.78 2.48
C GLU A 407 27.34 6.83 1.34
N ALA A 408 26.56 5.77 1.11
CA ALA A 408 26.77 4.85 0.00
C ALA A 408 26.33 5.41 -1.36
N ARG A 409 25.53 6.49 -1.37
CA ARG A 409 25.12 7.24 -2.57
C ARG A 409 24.41 6.39 -3.63
N LEU A 410 23.67 5.35 -3.21
CA LEU A 410 23.01 4.43 -4.14
C LEU A 410 21.93 5.10 -5.00
N VAL A 411 21.44 6.28 -4.59
CA VAL A 411 20.43 7.04 -5.32
C VAL A 411 21.03 8.03 -6.34
N ASP A 412 22.33 8.04 -6.53
CA ASP A 412 22.98 8.90 -7.52
C ASP A 412 22.79 8.39 -8.95
N VAL A 413 22.49 7.09 -9.11
CA VAL A 413 22.31 6.44 -10.42
C VAL A 413 20.98 5.69 -10.45
N LEU A 414 20.18 5.92 -11.49
CA LEU A 414 18.96 5.16 -11.75
C LEU A 414 19.27 3.92 -12.60
N ASP A 415 18.68 2.78 -12.21
CA ASP A 415 18.80 1.49 -12.91
C ASP A 415 20.23 1.16 -13.36
N PRO A 416 21.21 1.14 -12.44
CA PRO A 416 22.62 0.98 -12.79
C PRO A 416 22.93 -0.40 -13.39
N LEU A 417 22.01 -1.35 -13.31
CA LEU A 417 22.11 -2.69 -13.89
C LEU A 417 21.47 -2.81 -15.28
N ALA A 418 20.90 -1.71 -15.79
CA ALA A 418 20.34 -1.68 -17.15
C ALA A 418 21.43 -2.03 -18.19
N GLY A 419 21.07 -2.89 -19.14
CA GLY A 419 22.00 -3.39 -20.15
C GLY A 419 22.90 -4.54 -19.69
N SER A 420 22.83 -4.95 -18.41
CA SER A 420 23.42 -6.21 -17.97
C SER A 420 22.66 -7.36 -18.60
N TYR A 421 23.34 -8.22 -19.35
CA TYR A 421 22.71 -9.39 -19.99
C TYR A 421 21.94 -10.24 -18.98
N TYR A 422 22.49 -10.46 -17.81
CA TYR A 422 21.82 -11.22 -16.75
C TYR A 422 20.56 -10.52 -16.23
N MET A 423 20.66 -9.22 -15.95
CA MET A 423 19.51 -8.46 -15.40
C MET A 423 18.37 -8.36 -16.40
N GLU A 424 18.67 -8.10 -17.68
CA GLU A 424 17.63 -8.02 -18.71
C GLU A 424 16.96 -9.37 -18.95
N SER A 425 17.73 -10.47 -19.01
CA SER A 425 17.19 -11.82 -19.13
C SER A 425 16.31 -12.19 -17.93
N LEU A 426 16.75 -11.89 -16.70
CA LEU A 426 15.97 -12.18 -15.50
C LEU A 426 14.69 -11.33 -15.43
N THR A 427 14.76 -10.06 -15.87
CA THR A 427 13.58 -9.19 -15.97
C THR A 427 12.55 -9.78 -16.94
N ASP A 428 12.97 -10.25 -18.10
CA ASP A 428 12.11 -10.90 -19.08
C ASP A 428 11.52 -12.22 -18.55
N GLN A 429 12.31 -13.02 -17.84
CA GLN A 429 11.82 -14.27 -17.24
C GLN A 429 10.72 -14.01 -16.21
N VAL A 430 10.91 -13.06 -15.31
CA VAL A 430 9.91 -12.70 -14.30
C VAL A 430 8.65 -12.15 -14.96
N GLU A 431 8.78 -11.24 -15.93
CA GLU A 431 7.64 -10.67 -16.64
C GLU A 431 6.85 -11.73 -17.41
N ASN A 432 7.53 -12.57 -18.19
CA ASN A 432 6.87 -13.61 -18.99
C ASN A 432 6.13 -14.64 -18.10
N ALA A 433 6.72 -15.05 -16.99
CA ALA A 433 6.06 -15.96 -16.05
C ALA A 433 4.84 -15.30 -15.39
N ALA A 434 4.93 -14.02 -15.04
CA ALA A 434 3.80 -13.27 -14.49
C ALA A 434 2.69 -13.07 -15.55
N TRP A 435 3.03 -12.77 -16.81
CA TRP A 435 2.04 -12.69 -17.90
C TRP A 435 1.32 -14.03 -18.12
N ALA A 436 2.03 -15.14 -18.16
CA ALA A 436 1.41 -16.46 -18.33
C ALA A 436 0.38 -16.76 -17.24
N GLU A 437 0.70 -16.44 -15.99
CA GLU A 437 -0.24 -16.62 -14.88
C GLU A 437 -1.39 -15.60 -14.93
N PHE A 438 -1.13 -14.35 -15.30
CA PHE A 438 -2.15 -13.33 -15.53
C PHE A 438 -3.15 -13.76 -16.63
N GLU A 439 -2.66 -14.21 -17.78
CA GLU A 439 -3.50 -14.68 -18.89
C GLU A 439 -4.36 -15.87 -18.49
N LYS A 440 -3.82 -16.79 -17.68
CA LYS A 440 -4.59 -17.90 -17.12
C LYS A 440 -5.74 -17.41 -16.24
N ILE A 441 -5.51 -16.42 -15.39
CA ILE A 441 -6.57 -15.79 -14.58
C ILE A 441 -7.60 -15.11 -15.49
N GLN A 442 -7.17 -14.39 -16.52
CA GLN A 442 -8.09 -13.76 -17.47
C GLN A 442 -8.95 -14.78 -18.21
N SER A 443 -8.39 -15.92 -18.59
CA SER A 443 -9.14 -17.02 -19.25
C SER A 443 -10.22 -17.64 -18.35
N MET A 444 -10.12 -17.50 -17.03
CA MET A 444 -11.12 -17.94 -16.05
C MET A 444 -12.26 -16.91 -15.86
N GLY A 445 -12.18 -15.73 -16.50
CA GLY A 445 -13.12 -14.62 -16.31
C GLY A 445 -12.59 -13.52 -15.40
N GLY A 446 -11.27 -13.44 -15.21
CA GLY A 446 -10.57 -12.43 -14.43
C GLY A 446 -10.44 -12.75 -12.93
N ALA A 447 -9.89 -11.79 -12.17
CA ALA A 447 -9.56 -11.99 -10.76
C ALA A 447 -10.77 -12.37 -9.89
N VAL A 448 -11.94 -11.77 -10.12
CA VAL A 448 -13.15 -12.07 -9.34
C VAL A 448 -13.55 -13.53 -9.51
N ALA A 449 -13.62 -14.04 -10.74
CA ALA A 449 -13.97 -15.43 -11.01
C ALA A 449 -12.91 -16.40 -10.47
N ALA A 450 -11.63 -16.06 -10.58
CA ALA A 450 -10.53 -16.86 -10.04
C ALA A 450 -10.59 -16.94 -8.50
N ILE A 451 -11.02 -15.87 -7.83
CA ILE A 451 -11.25 -15.85 -6.37
C ILE A 451 -12.48 -16.70 -6.01
N GLU A 452 -13.61 -16.52 -6.72
CA GLU A 452 -14.86 -17.27 -6.46
C GLU A 452 -14.66 -18.78 -6.62
N THR A 453 -13.82 -19.21 -7.57
CA THR A 453 -13.47 -20.63 -7.76
C THR A 453 -12.39 -21.12 -6.78
N GLY A 454 -11.82 -20.24 -5.96
CA GLY A 454 -10.73 -20.57 -5.04
C GLY A 454 -9.39 -20.84 -5.72
N TYR A 455 -9.24 -20.51 -7.01
CA TYR A 455 -8.00 -20.77 -7.76
C TYR A 455 -6.80 -20.06 -7.15
N MET A 456 -6.90 -18.74 -6.96
CA MET A 456 -5.79 -17.93 -6.44
C MET A 456 -5.37 -18.38 -5.04
N GLN A 457 -6.32 -18.67 -4.17
CA GLN A 457 -6.08 -19.16 -2.80
C GLN A 457 -5.34 -20.49 -2.79
N ARG A 458 -5.76 -21.46 -3.65
CA ARG A 458 -5.09 -22.76 -3.76
C ARG A 458 -3.67 -22.64 -4.28
N GLU A 459 -3.41 -21.78 -5.27
CA GLU A 459 -2.06 -21.58 -5.80
C GLU A 459 -1.13 -20.96 -4.75
N VAL A 460 -1.62 -20.01 -3.94
CA VAL A 460 -0.86 -19.45 -2.81
C VAL A 460 -0.57 -20.53 -1.77
N ALA A 461 -1.58 -21.30 -1.36
CA ALA A 461 -1.41 -22.36 -0.37
C ALA A 461 -0.42 -23.44 -0.84
N LYS A 462 -0.48 -23.82 -2.13
CA LYS A 462 0.47 -24.76 -2.74
C LYS A 462 1.90 -24.22 -2.68
N SER A 463 2.11 -22.99 -3.08
CA SER A 463 3.44 -22.35 -3.07
C SER A 463 4.00 -22.22 -1.65
N ALA A 464 3.14 -21.89 -0.68
CA ALA A 464 3.51 -21.83 0.74
C ALA A 464 3.97 -23.19 1.25
N TYR A 465 3.22 -24.26 0.94
CA TYR A 465 3.56 -25.63 1.32
C TYR A 465 4.89 -26.08 0.68
N GLU A 466 5.06 -25.84 -0.62
CA GLU A 466 6.30 -26.21 -1.32
C GLU A 466 7.52 -25.47 -0.76
N ARG A 467 7.36 -24.21 -0.36
CA ARG A 467 8.44 -23.46 0.31
C ARG A 467 8.75 -24.04 1.69
N GLN A 468 7.74 -24.29 2.51
CA GLN A 468 7.93 -24.87 3.83
C GLN A 468 8.69 -26.21 3.73
N LYS A 469 8.32 -27.05 2.77
CA LYS A 469 9.03 -28.30 2.50
C LYS A 469 10.50 -28.09 2.13
N ARG A 470 10.83 -27.07 1.29
CA ARG A 470 12.23 -26.76 0.98
C ARG A 470 13.02 -26.31 2.20
N VAL A 471 12.40 -25.55 3.09
CA VAL A 471 13.02 -25.10 4.35
C VAL A 471 13.29 -26.30 5.28
N GLU A 472 12.31 -27.19 5.45
CA GLU A 472 12.44 -28.39 6.29
C GLU A 472 13.48 -29.38 5.77
N GLU A 473 13.57 -29.55 4.45
CA GLU A 473 14.57 -30.39 3.79
C GLU A 473 15.96 -29.75 3.67
N GLY A 474 16.14 -28.51 4.19
CA GLY A 474 17.41 -27.78 4.12
C GLY A 474 17.80 -27.32 2.71
N ARG A 475 16.87 -27.32 1.77
CA ARG A 475 17.08 -26.83 0.39
C ARG A 475 16.92 -25.29 0.28
N GLU A 476 16.24 -24.66 1.23
CA GLU A 476 16.18 -23.21 1.41
C GLU A 476 16.71 -22.88 2.80
N TRP A 477 17.77 -22.09 2.87
CA TRP A 477 18.45 -21.78 4.11
C TRP A 477 17.96 -20.46 4.69
N ILE A 478 17.60 -20.49 5.99
CA ILE A 478 17.24 -19.32 6.78
C ILE A 478 18.18 -19.28 7.98
N ILE A 479 19.15 -18.37 7.94
CA ILE A 479 20.23 -18.28 8.94
C ILE A 479 19.65 -18.06 10.35
N GLY A 480 20.05 -18.92 11.26
CA GLY A 480 19.57 -18.89 12.66
C GLY A 480 18.23 -19.59 12.86
N VAL A 481 17.60 -20.14 11.80
CA VAL A 481 16.33 -20.88 11.87
C VAL A 481 16.56 -22.36 11.58
N ASN A 482 16.99 -22.70 10.37
CA ASN A 482 17.25 -24.10 9.97
C ASN A 482 18.72 -24.39 9.66
N CYS A 483 19.59 -23.40 9.75
CA CYS A 483 21.03 -23.56 9.57
C CYS A 483 21.79 -22.53 10.45
N PHE A 484 23.06 -22.85 10.73
CA PHE A 484 23.94 -22.04 11.61
C PHE A 484 23.30 -21.69 12.96
N THR A 485 22.50 -22.58 13.51
CA THR A 485 21.89 -22.48 14.83
C THR A 485 22.94 -22.69 15.92
N GLY A 486 22.86 -21.97 17.04
CA GLY A 486 23.79 -22.07 18.16
C GLY A 486 23.11 -21.68 19.48
N GLU A 487 23.74 -22.02 20.62
CA GLU A 487 23.18 -21.82 21.96
C GLU A 487 23.26 -20.37 22.46
N SER A 488 24.10 -19.51 21.88
CA SER A 488 24.24 -18.12 22.32
C SER A 488 23.44 -17.17 21.43
N GLU A 489 22.44 -16.52 21.99
CA GLU A 489 21.72 -15.42 21.36
C GLU A 489 22.10 -14.09 22.04
N LEU A 490 22.26 -13.05 21.22
CA LEU A 490 22.42 -11.70 21.74
C LEU A 490 21.06 -11.24 22.30
N GLU A 491 21.06 -10.78 23.53
CA GLU A 491 19.88 -10.15 24.11
C GLU A 491 19.58 -8.83 23.38
N VAL A 492 18.32 -8.67 23.00
CA VAL A 492 17.84 -7.47 22.33
C VAL A 492 17.03 -6.64 23.30
N SER A 493 17.41 -5.36 23.43
CA SER A 493 16.63 -4.42 24.24
C SER A 493 15.21 -4.28 23.69
N THR A 494 14.23 -4.38 24.56
CA THR A 494 12.80 -4.23 24.24
C THR A 494 12.20 -2.96 24.83
N THR A 495 13.02 -1.94 25.09
CA THR A 495 12.54 -0.63 25.58
C THR A 495 11.64 0.01 24.54
N ARG A 496 10.36 0.19 24.86
CA ARG A 496 9.32 0.61 23.92
C ARG A 496 8.93 2.05 24.07
N LEU A 497 8.64 2.69 22.95
CA LEU A 497 8.16 4.07 22.86
C LEU A 497 6.82 4.28 23.55
N VAL A 498 5.96 3.29 23.49
CA VAL A 498 4.60 3.31 24.00
C VAL A 498 4.37 2.00 24.72
N PRO A 499 3.64 2.00 25.84
CA PRO A 499 3.19 0.77 26.44
C PRO A 499 2.47 -0.06 25.38
N HIS A 500 2.89 -1.30 25.21
CA HIS A 500 2.44 -2.12 24.11
C HIS A 500 0.96 -2.46 24.26
N PRO A 501 0.15 -2.43 23.19
CA PRO A 501 -1.26 -2.81 23.23
C PRO A 501 -1.49 -4.29 23.59
N TYR A 502 -0.44 -5.10 23.67
CA TYR A 502 -0.51 -6.49 24.12
C TYR A 502 -0.34 -6.68 25.65
N ASP A 503 -0.22 -5.62 26.43
CA ASP A 503 -0.45 -5.69 27.86
C ASP A 503 -1.93 -6.04 28.12
N PRO A 504 -2.25 -7.24 28.66
CA PRO A 504 -3.64 -7.69 28.80
C PRO A 504 -4.52 -6.70 29.58
N ALA A 505 -4.00 -6.13 30.67
CA ALA A 505 -4.75 -5.19 31.51
C ALA A 505 -5.13 -3.90 30.73
N ARG A 506 -4.23 -3.41 29.90
CA ARG A 506 -4.49 -2.22 29.06
C ARG A 506 -5.46 -2.50 27.92
N ARG A 507 -5.42 -3.69 27.35
CA ARG A 507 -6.39 -4.09 26.31
C ARG A 507 -7.80 -4.11 26.85
N GLU A 508 -8.00 -4.76 27.97
CA GLU A 508 -9.32 -4.80 28.61
C GLU A 508 -9.82 -3.41 29.02
N GLU A 509 -8.92 -2.54 29.45
CA GLU A 509 -9.26 -1.16 29.77
C GLU A 509 -9.64 -0.37 28.50
N ALA A 510 -8.86 -0.49 27.42
CA ALA A 510 -9.15 0.17 26.14
C ALA A 510 -10.48 -0.32 25.57
N GLU A 511 -10.72 -1.63 25.54
CA GLU A 511 -11.99 -2.21 25.09
C GLU A 511 -13.17 -1.68 25.91
N ARG A 512 -13.11 -1.72 27.24
CA ARG A 512 -14.17 -1.18 28.10
C ARG A 512 -14.44 0.30 27.85
N ARG A 513 -13.36 1.09 27.66
CA ARG A 513 -13.46 2.53 27.40
C ARG A 513 -14.10 2.80 26.04
N GLN A 514 -13.69 2.08 24.99
CA GLN A 514 -14.26 2.21 23.66
C GLN A 514 -15.75 1.85 23.65
N ILE A 515 -16.14 0.74 24.29
CA ILE A 515 -17.56 0.35 24.44
C ILE A 515 -18.34 1.44 25.17
N SER A 516 -17.79 2.00 26.27
CA SER A 516 -18.44 3.08 27.00
C SER A 516 -18.66 4.33 26.14
N ASN A 517 -17.65 4.73 25.36
CA ASN A 517 -17.71 5.86 24.44
C ASN A 517 -18.80 5.63 23.37
N LEU A 518 -18.82 4.46 22.79
CA LEU A 518 -19.82 4.08 21.78
C LEU A 518 -21.25 4.14 22.34
N LEU A 519 -21.50 3.54 23.52
CA LEU A 519 -22.80 3.55 24.17
C LEU A 519 -23.28 4.98 24.50
N GLU A 520 -22.35 5.86 24.86
CA GLU A 520 -22.67 7.27 25.09
C GLU A 520 -23.13 7.97 23.80
N ILE A 521 -22.44 7.71 22.67
CA ILE A 521 -22.85 8.23 21.34
C ILE A 521 -24.23 7.68 20.98
N LYS A 522 -24.46 6.35 21.06
CA LYS A 522 -25.75 5.71 20.75
C LYS A 522 -26.89 6.30 21.59
N ARG A 523 -26.63 6.74 22.82
CA ARG A 523 -27.62 7.38 23.71
C ARG A 523 -27.93 8.83 23.36
N ARG A 524 -26.91 9.60 22.89
CA ARG A 524 -27.01 11.06 22.67
C ARG A 524 -27.48 11.44 21.28
N ARG A 525 -27.24 10.59 20.27
CA ARG A 525 -27.61 10.87 18.88
C ARG A 525 -29.14 10.83 18.68
N ASP A 526 -29.62 11.41 17.59
CA ASP A 526 -31.02 11.32 17.20
C ASP A 526 -31.33 9.95 16.58
N ASN A 527 -31.82 9.02 17.38
CA ASN A 527 -32.11 7.67 16.93
C ASN A 527 -33.30 7.56 15.95
N ARG A 528 -34.15 8.61 15.82
CA ARG A 528 -35.22 8.63 14.79
C ARG A 528 -34.58 8.93 13.43
N GLU A 529 -33.67 9.90 13.40
CA GLU A 529 -32.92 10.22 12.19
C GLU A 529 -32.04 9.06 11.75
N VAL A 530 -31.35 8.39 12.68
CA VAL A 530 -30.59 7.16 12.41
C VAL A 530 -31.46 6.11 11.73
N ALA A 531 -32.64 5.82 12.28
CA ALA A 531 -33.55 4.82 11.71
C ALA A 531 -34.05 5.21 10.31
N ARG A 532 -34.29 6.50 10.06
CA ARG A 532 -34.66 7.01 8.74
C ARG A 532 -33.50 6.81 7.73
N LEU A 533 -32.28 7.21 8.08
CA LEU A 533 -31.12 7.13 7.22
C LEU A 533 -30.73 5.68 6.90
N LEU A 534 -30.81 4.76 7.87
CA LEU A 534 -30.60 3.33 7.62
C LEU A 534 -31.65 2.74 6.67
N LYS A 535 -32.90 3.19 6.76
CA LYS A 535 -33.94 2.81 5.80
C LYS A 535 -33.60 3.33 4.39
N ASP A 536 -33.20 4.60 4.28
CA ASP A 536 -32.81 5.21 3.01
C ASP A 536 -31.61 4.49 2.39
N LEU A 537 -30.60 4.15 3.20
CA LEU A 537 -29.44 3.35 2.78
C LEU A 537 -29.87 1.97 2.28
N LYS A 538 -30.81 1.31 2.97
CA LYS A 538 -31.34 -0.01 2.58
C LYS A 538 -32.05 0.04 1.23
N GLU A 539 -32.85 1.08 0.99
CA GLU A 539 -33.55 1.27 -0.28
C GLU A 539 -32.57 1.60 -1.43
N ALA A 540 -31.52 2.38 -1.14
CA ALA A 540 -30.44 2.67 -2.09
C ALA A 540 -29.63 1.42 -2.43
N ALA A 541 -29.28 0.61 -1.44
CA ALA A 541 -28.49 -0.61 -1.63
C ALA A 541 -29.17 -1.65 -2.54
N ARG A 542 -30.51 -1.67 -2.60
CA ARG A 542 -31.28 -2.54 -3.51
C ARG A 542 -31.19 -2.14 -4.97
N LYS A 543 -30.75 -0.92 -5.28
CA LYS A 543 -30.67 -0.37 -6.62
C LYS A 543 -29.22 -0.32 -7.06
N GLU A 544 -28.86 -1.10 -8.07
CA GLU A 544 -27.44 -1.25 -8.47
C GLU A 544 -26.85 0.03 -9.07
N GLU A 545 -27.71 0.88 -9.67
CA GLU A 545 -27.33 2.14 -10.27
C GLU A 545 -27.11 3.29 -9.26
N VAL A 546 -27.49 3.11 -7.99
CA VAL A 546 -27.35 4.13 -6.95
C VAL A 546 -25.99 4.02 -6.27
N ASN A 547 -25.22 5.10 -6.31
CA ASN A 547 -23.94 5.20 -5.57
C ASN A 547 -24.21 5.36 -4.08
N LEU A 548 -23.60 4.52 -3.25
CA LEU A 548 -23.87 4.47 -1.81
C LEU A 548 -23.07 5.49 -1.00
N LEU A 549 -21.98 6.07 -1.55
CA LEU A 549 -21.15 7.04 -0.81
C LEU A 549 -21.94 8.24 -0.25
N PRO A 550 -22.83 8.91 -1.00
CA PRO A 550 -23.65 9.99 -0.45
C PRO A 550 -24.50 9.55 0.74
N HIS A 551 -25.05 8.33 0.70
CA HIS A 551 -25.84 7.78 1.80
C HIS A 551 -24.99 7.48 3.04
N PHE A 552 -23.77 6.96 2.86
CA PHE A 552 -22.82 6.79 3.97
C PHE A 552 -22.43 8.12 4.60
N ILE A 553 -22.22 9.17 3.81
CA ILE A 553 -21.87 10.50 4.32
C ILE A 553 -22.99 11.04 5.22
N GLU A 554 -24.26 10.93 4.81
CA GLU A 554 -25.38 11.35 5.65
C GLU A 554 -25.53 10.48 6.91
N CYS A 555 -25.35 9.17 6.79
CA CYS A 555 -25.36 8.27 7.95
C CYS A 555 -24.28 8.65 8.97
N VAL A 556 -23.04 8.83 8.57
CA VAL A 556 -21.95 9.14 9.51
C VAL A 556 -22.11 10.51 10.16
N LYS A 557 -22.69 11.49 9.47
CA LYS A 557 -23.04 12.81 10.05
C LYS A 557 -24.03 12.70 11.21
N ALA A 558 -24.94 11.74 11.14
CA ALA A 558 -25.90 11.43 12.20
C ALA A 558 -25.33 10.44 13.25
N TYR A 559 -24.03 10.13 13.19
CA TYR A 559 -23.38 9.14 14.07
C TYR A 559 -23.98 7.74 13.99
N VAL A 560 -24.47 7.34 12.82
CA VAL A 560 -24.75 5.93 12.53
C VAL A 560 -23.44 5.16 12.66
N THR A 561 -23.48 3.99 13.31
CA THR A 561 -22.26 3.24 13.57
C THR A 561 -21.80 2.43 12.35
N MET A 562 -20.56 1.99 12.39
CA MET A 562 -19.95 1.11 11.39
C MET A 562 -20.81 -0.14 11.19
N GLN A 563 -21.15 -0.83 12.30
CA GLN A 563 -21.91 -2.07 12.23
C GLN A 563 -23.34 -1.84 11.73
N GLU A 564 -24.03 -0.80 12.19
CA GLU A 564 -25.41 -0.52 11.74
C GLU A 564 -25.49 -0.36 10.22
N MET A 565 -24.53 0.33 9.60
CA MET A 565 -24.46 0.45 8.14
C MET A 565 -24.10 -0.88 7.47
N CYS A 566 -23.11 -1.60 8.01
CA CYS A 566 -22.72 -2.91 7.49
C CYS A 566 -23.83 -3.94 7.60
N ASP A 567 -24.63 -3.92 8.68
CA ASP A 567 -25.75 -4.86 8.87
C ASP A 567 -26.86 -4.65 7.83
N VAL A 568 -27.17 -3.39 7.49
CA VAL A 568 -28.07 -3.08 6.37
C VAL A 568 -27.56 -3.69 5.07
N LEU A 569 -26.25 -3.59 4.83
CA LEU A 569 -25.64 -4.17 3.62
C LEU A 569 -25.59 -5.71 3.69
N ARG A 570 -25.33 -6.30 4.86
CA ARG A 570 -25.38 -7.76 5.07
C ARG A 570 -26.75 -8.34 4.73
N GLU A 571 -27.83 -7.65 5.11
CA GLU A 571 -29.20 -8.07 4.76
C GLU A 571 -29.47 -8.09 3.25
N ILE A 572 -28.87 -7.16 2.50
CA ILE A 572 -29.11 -7.05 1.05
C ILE A 572 -28.14 -7.92 0.24
N PHE A 573 -26.89 -7.95 0.64
CA PHE A 573 -25.78 -8.50 -0.12
C PHE A 573 -25.35 -9.90 0.34
N GLY A 574 -25.73 -10.27 1.57
CA GLY A 574 -25.22 -11.47 2.23
C GLY A 574 -23.77 -11.30 2.72
N GLU A 575 -23.29 -12.31 3.38
CA GLU A 575 -21.91 -12.41 3.85
C GLU A 575 -21.13 -13.40 3.00
N TYR A 576 -19.85 -13.11 2.79
CA TYR A 576 -18.96 -14.05 2.11
C TYR A 576 -18.58 -15.20 3.04
N ARG A 577 -18.71 -16.41 2.52
CA ARG A 577 -18.18 -17.62 3.17
C ARG A 577 -17.20 -18.27 2.21
N PRO A 578 -15.92 -18.42 2.62
CA PRO A 578 -14.93 -19.06 1.76
C PRO A 578 -15.33 -20.50 1.46
N ALA A 579 -15.10 -20.92 0.22
CA ALA A 579 -15.20 -22.33 -0.12
C ALA A 579 -14.16 -23.12 0.69
N ALA A 580 -14.49 -24.36 1.08
CA ALA A 580 -13.49 -25.25 1.66
C ALA A 580 -12.35 -25.45 0.64
N ILE A 581 -11.12 -25.13 1.04
CA ILE A 581 -9.92 -25.26 0.22
C ILE A 581 -9.37 -26.68 0.31
#